data_fafa41e7719049c71a5782fb5196779f
#
_entry.id   fafa41e7719049c71a5782fb5196779f
#
_cell.length_a   1.000
_cell.length_b   1.000
_cell.length_c   1.000
_cell.angle_alpha   90.00
_cell.angle_beta   90.00
_cell.angle_gamma   90.00
#
_symmetry.space_group_name_H-M   'P 1'
#
loop_
_entity.id
_entity.type
_entity.pdbx_description
1 polymer ?
#
loop_
_entity_poly.entity_id
_entity_poly.type
_entity_poly.pdbx_seq_one_letter_code
_entity_poly.pdbx_strand_id
1 'polypeptide(L)'
;MRFPVANPDFSAFVQRAKDLNPESLFLFVPGGAQPAALAKAMAERGIDPKKTKVLGTGEIVDDTALANMGDSALDIITAWHYDHNHDSALNKEFVRDFVADNKVNPNFFAVGGYDGMHLIYEALKKAGGKTDGDSLIGAAKGLAWESPRGPISIDPETRDIVQTIYIRRVQKVGGKLVNVEFEKVENVKDPVKASMKK
;
A
#
# COMPACT_ATOMS: atom_id res chain seq x y z
N MET A 1 -18.38 7.89 -6.90
CA MET A 1 -19.45 7.55 -5.94
C MET A 1 -18.84 7.36 -4.56
N ARG A 2 -19.59 7.66 -3.51
CA ARG A 2 -19.18 7.41 -2.11
C ARG A 2 -20.14 6.39 -1.50
N PHE A 3 -19.66 5.56 -0.59
CA PHE A 3 -20.41 4.55 0.15
C PHE A 3 -20.09 4.65 1.65
N PRO A 4 -20.98 4.13 2.53
CA PRO A 4 -20.72 4.08 3.95
C PRO A 4 -19.49 3.22 4.28
N VAL A 5 -18.68 3.63 5.24
CA VAL A 5 -17.50 2.85 5.68
C VAL A 5 -17.91 1.64 6.52
N ALA A 6 -18.98 1.78 7.31
CA ALA A 6 -19.47 0.70 8.17
C ALA A 6 -20.44 -0.21 7.39
N ASN A 7 -20.11 -1.50 7.32
CA ASN A 7 -20.92 -2.57 6.69
C ASN A 7 -21.51 -2.19 5.32
N PRO A 8 -20.70 -1.78 4.35
CA PRO A 8 -21.22 -1.35 3.06
C PRO A 8 -21.79 -2.53 2.28
N ASP A 9 -22.99 -2.37 1.74
CA ASP A 9 -23.48 -3.18 0.63
C ASP A 9 -22.97 -2.57 -0.68
N PHE A 10 -21.98 -3.21 -1.29
CA PHE A 10 -21.38 -2.74 -2.52
C PHE A 10 -22.25 -2.97 -3.76
N SER A 11 -23.28 -3.82 -3.70
CA SER A 11 -24.04 -4.28 -4.85
C SER A 11 -24.67 -3.15 -5.65
N ALA A 12 -25.31 -2.20 -4.99
CA ALA A 12 -25.95 -1.06 -5.65
C ALA A 12 -24.93 -0.09 -6.25
N PHE A 13 -23.78 0.12 -5.58
CA PHE A 13 -22.73 1.00 -6.08
C PHE A 13 -22.03 0.42 -7.29
N VAL A 14 -21.74 -0.88 -7.25
CA VAL A 14 -21.11 -1.61 -8.36
C VAL A 14 -22.06 -1.67 -9.54
N GLN A 15 -23.37 -1.91 -9.31
CA GLN A 15 -24.36 -1.89 -10.40
C GLN A 15 -24.38 -0.52 -11.09
N ARG A 16 -24.47 0.56 -10.34
CA ARG A 16 -24.41 1.92 -10.91
C ARG A 16 -23.11 2.19 -11.68
N ALA A 17 -21.98 1.70 -11.19
CA ALA A 17 -20.72 1.82 -11.91
C ALA A 17 -20.76 1.06 -13.24
N LYS A 18 -21.30 -0.16 -13.24
CA LYS A 18 -21.48 -0.96 -14.46
C LYS A 18 -22.41 -0.29 -15.46
N ASP A 19 -23.54 0.27 -15.02
CA ASP A 19 -24.55 0.91 -15.89
C ASP A 19 -23.96 2.13 -16.64
N LEU A 20 -22.93 2.77 -16.09
CA LEU A 20 -22.19 3.84 -16.74
C LEU A 20 -21.25 3.34 -17.85
N ASN A 21 -21.03 2.04 -17.97
CA ASN A 21 -20.15 1.39 -18.94
C ASN A 21 -18.78 2.09 -19.06
N PRO A 22 -18.04 2.28 -17.96
CA PRO A 22 -16.80 3.03 -17.97
C PRO A 22 -15.66 2.23 -18.60
N GLU A 23 -14.73 2.92 -19.27
CA GLU A 23 -13.48 2.31 -19.73
C GLU A 23 -12.56 1.95 -18.57
N SER A 24 -12.64 2.72 -17.46
CA SER A 24 -11.84 2.48 -16.26
C SER A 24 -12.61 2.82 -14.99
N LEU A 25 -12.28 2.13 -13.91
CA LEU A 25 -12.77 2.34 -12.55
C LEU A 25 -11.59 2.61 -11.62
N PHE A 26 -11.63 3.69 -10.87
CA PHE A 26 -10.72 3.90 -9.75
C PHE A 26 -11.44 3.54 -8.46
N LEU A 27 -10.82 2.65 -7.69
CA LEU A 27 -11.36 2.12 -6.44
C LEU A 27 -10.52 2.58 -5.25
N PHE A 28 -11.20 3.02 -4.21
CA PHE A 28 -10.61 3.32 -2.92
C PHE A 28 -11.53 2.78 -1.82
N VAL A 29 -11.06 1.77 -1.11
CA VAL A 29 -11.69 1.21 0.08
C VAL A 29 -10.63 0.94 1.14
N PRO A 30 -10.95 1.09 2.42
CA PRO A 30 -10.03 0.70 3.49
C PRO A 30 -9.66 -0.78 3.42
N GLY A 31 -8.44 -1.10 3.86
CA GLY A 31 -8.00 -2.49 4.01
C GLY A 31 -8.89 -3.30 4.97
N GLY A 32 -8.68 -4.61 5.01
CA GLY A 32 -9.46 -5.55 5.81
C GLY A 32 -10.51 -6.29 4.99
N ALA A 33 -11.75 -6.38 5.46
CA ALA A 33 -12.81 -7.18 4.80
C ALA A 33 -13.43 -6.53 3.55
N GLN A 34 -13.35 -5.22 3.43
CA GLN A 34 -14.02 -4.49 2.35
C GLN A 34 -13.49 -4.80 0.94
N PRO A 35 -12.16 -4.93 0.70
CA PRO A 35 -11.65 -5.28 -0.63
C PRO A 35 -12.22 -6.58 -1.18
N ALA A 36 -12.26 -7.63 -0.38
CA ALA A 36 -12.81 -8.93 -0.81
C ALA A 36 -14.32 -8.84 -1.08
N ALA A 37 -15.08 -8.11 -0.26
CA ALA A 37 -16.50 -7.89 -0.47
C ALA A 37 -16.78 -7.07 -1.74
N LEU A 38 -15.98 -6.04 -2.01
CA LEU A 38 -16.06 -5.26 -3.25
C LEU A 38 -15.74 -6.11 -4.48
N ALA A 39 -14.66 -6.90 -4.44
CA ALA A 39 -14.28 -7.79 -5.53
C ALA A 39 -15.38 -8.82 -5.83
N LYS A 40 -15.99 -9.39 -4.80
CA LYS A 40 -17.14 -10.29 -4.93
C LYS A 40 -18.31 -9.60 -5.63
N ALA A 41 -18.69 -8.39 -5.20
CA ALA A 41 -19.76 -7.62 -5.82
C ALA A 41 -19.44 -7.28 -7.29
N MET A 42 -18.20 -6.97 -7.62
CA MET A 42 -17.76 -6.73 -8.99
C MET A 42 -17.89 -7.98 -9.86
N ALA A 43 -17.46 -9.13 -9.37
CA ALA A 43 -17.57 -10.41 -10.07
C ALA A 43 -19.06 -10.80 -10.31
N GLU A 44 -19.91 -10.69 -9.28
CA GLU A 44 -21.33 -10.97 -9.36
C GLU A 44 -22.08 -10.07 -10.35
N ARG A 45 -21.63 -8.83 -10.53
CA ARG A 45 -22.19 -7.89 -11.50
C ARG A 45 -21.50 -7.94 -12.87
N GLY A 46 -20.50 -8.81 -13.04
CA GLY A 46 -19.80 -9.01 -14.30
C GLY A 46 -18.90 -7.84 -14.72
N ILE A 47 -18.34 -7.10 -13.74
CA ILE A 47 -17.22 -6.19 -13.99
C ILE A 47 -15.96 -7.05 -14.08
N ASP A 48 -15.38 -7.10 -15.27
CA ASP A 48 -14.21 -7.90 -15.60
C ASP A 48 -13.01 -6.95 -15.77
N PRO A 49 -11.96 -7.02 -14.93
CA PRO A 49 -10.77 -6.15 -15.04
C PRO A 49 -10.03 -6.28 -16.38
N LYS A 50 -10.26 -7.34 -17.14
CA LYS A 50 -9.74 -7.49 -18.50
C LYS A 50 -10.44 -6.59 -19.53
N LYS A 51 -11.68 -6.20 -19.24
CA LYS A 51 -12.52 -5.37 -20.12
C LYS A 51 -12.62 -3.93 -19.61
N THR A 52 -12.82 -3.76 -18.32
CA THR A 52 -12.86 -2.46 -17.65
C THR A 52 -11.59 -2.32 -16.82
N LYS A 53 -10.73 -1.38 -17.15
CA LYS A 53 -9.48 -1.18 -16.43
C LYS A 53 -9.76 -0.80 -14.97
N VAL A 54 -9.38 -1.66 -14.03
CA VAL A 54 -9.56 -1.41 -12.58
C VAL A 54 -8.25 -0.91 -12.00
N LEU A 55 -8.32 0.28 -11.42
CA LEU A 55 -7.20 0.98 -10.80
C LEU A 55 -7.53 1.25 -9.32
N GLY A 56 -6.54 1.29 -8.45
CA GLY A 56 -6.78 1.65 -7.06
C GLY A 56 -5.54 1.80 -6.20
N THR A 57 -5.77 2.04 -4.91
CA THR A 57 -4.72 1.96 -3.90
C THR A 57 -4.36 0.51 -3.61
N GLY A 58 -3.16 0.26 -3.09
CA GLY A 58 -2.72 -1.11 -2.82
C GLY A 58 -3.54 -1.87 -1.80
N GLU A 59 -4.32 -1.18 -0.97
CA GLU A 59 -5.20 -1.81 0.01
C GLU A 59 -6.27 -2.70 -0.62
N ILE A 60 -6.71 -2.39 -1.87
CA ILE A 60 -7.77 -3.17 -2.54
C ILE A 60 -7.30 -4.57 -2.97
N VAL A 61 -6.01 -4.82 -3.03
CA VAL A 61 -5.39 -6.10 -3.37
C VAL A 61 -4.25 -6.44 -2.40
N ASP A 62 -4.39 -6.03 -1.16
CA ASP A 62 -3.50 -6.47 -0.08
C ASP A 62 -3.52 -8.01 0.00
N ASP A 63 -2.42 -8.61 0.41
CA ASP A 63 -2.23 -10.08 0.35
C ASP A 63 -3.32 -10.86 1.08
N THR A 64 -3.83 -10.32 2.19
CA THR A 64 -4.91 -10.95 2.95
C THR A 64 -6.24 -10.90 2.20
N ALA A 65 -6.51 -9.81 1.48
CA ALA A 65 -7.68 -9.68 0.62
C ALA A 65 -7.51 -10.52 -0.65
N LEU A 66 -6.34 -10.45 -1.29
CA LEU A 66 -6.04 -11.09 -2.56
C LEU A 66 -6.25 -12.61 -2.53
N ALA A 67 -5.87 -13.26 -1.42
CA ALA A 67 -6.09 -14.69 -1.22
C ALA A 67 -7.57 -15.12 -1.33
N ASN A 68 -8.52 -14.20 -1.06
CA ASN A 68 -9.95 -14.44 -1.07
C ASN A 68 -10.70 -13.88 -2.30
N MET A 69 -10.00 -13.22 -3.21
CA MET A 69 -10.61 -12.55 -4.37
C MET A 69 -10.75 -13.48 -5.59
N GLY A 70 -9.95 -14.55 -5.63
CA GLY A 70 -9.91 -15.45 -6.80
C GLY A 70 -9.50 -14.73 -8.09
N ASP A 71 -9.72 -15.37 -9.23
CA ASP A 71 -9.29 -14.86 -10.54
C ASP A 71 -9.97 -13.54 -10.95
N SER A 72 -10.99 -13.08 -10.22
CA SER A 72 -11.60 -11.75 -10.44
C SER A 72 -10.67 -10.58 -10.09
N ALA A 73 -9.57 -10.83 -9.37
CA ALA A 73 -8.55 -9.83 -9.08
C ALA A 73 -7.50 -9.66 -10.20
N LEU A 74 -7.43 -10.60 -11.16
CA LEU A 74 -6.43 -10.55 -12.23
C LEU A 74 -6.52 -9.23 -13.01
N ASP A 75 -5.36 -8.68 -13.35
CA ASP A 75 -5.20 -7.43 -14.09
C ASP A 75 -5.61 -6.14 -13.34
N ILE A 76 -6.01 -6.22 -12.06
CA ILE A 76 -6.15 -5.01 -11.23
C ILE A 76 -4.79 -4.36 -11.08
N ILE A 77 -4.73 -3.04 -11.33
CA ILE A 77 -3.51 -2.23 -11.22
C ILE A 77 -3.63 -1.34 -9.98
N THR A 78 -2.57 -1.34 -9.16
CA THR A 78 -2.53 -0.51 -7.95
C THR A 78 -1.23 0.26 -7.85
N ALA A 79 -1.29 1.40 -7.17
CA ALA A 79 -0.13 2.16 -6.73
C ALA A 79 0.02 2.01 -5.21
N TRP A 80 1.18 1.55 -4.75
CA TRP A 80 1.44 1.32 -3.33
C TRP A 80 2.91 1.41 -2.97
N HIS A 81 3.18 1.55 -1.68
CA HIS A 81 4.53 1.77 -1.17
C HIS A 81 5.25 0.51 -0.70
N TYR A 82 4.57 -0.64 -0.65
CA TYR A 82 5.15 -1.90 -0.18
C TYR A 82 4.44 -3.12 -0.76
N ASP A 83 5.21 -4.15 -1.01
CA ASP A 83 4.76 -5.52 -1.26
C ASP A 83 5.78 -6.51 -0.68
N HIS A 84 5.32 -7.63 -0.10
CA HIS A 84 6.24 -8.62 0.45
C HIS A 84 7.09 -9.33 -0.64
N ASN A 85 6.69 -9.23 -1.91
CA ASN A 85 7.46 -9.72 -3.05
C ASN A 85 8.44 -8.69 -3.62
N HIS A 86 8.55 -7.48 -3.02
CA HIS A 86 9.51 -6.47 -3.47
C HIS A 86 10.93 -7.04 -3.54
N ASP A 87 11.59 -6.93 -4.70
CA ASP A 87 12.88 -7.57 -4.98
C ASP A 87 14.05 -6.75 -4.44
N SER A 88 14.25 -6.80 -3.12
CA SER A 88 15.46 -6.29 -2.47
C SER A 88 15.99 -7.32 -1.46
N ALA A 89 17.29 -7.27 -1.20
CA ALA A 89 17.93 -8.16 -0.21
C ALA A 89 17.33 -7.95 1.18
N LEU A 90 17.14 -6.67 1.58
CA LEU A 90 16.59 -6.32 2.88
C LEU A 90 15.13 -6.77 3.03
N ASN A 91 14.33 -6.64 1.97
CA ASN A 91 12.96 -7.15 2.01
C ASN A 91 12.91 -8.68 2.15
N LYS A 92 13.74 -9.40 1.42
CA LYS A 92 13.83 -10.87 1.54
C LYS A 92 14.18 -11.31 2.96
N GLU A 93 15.11 -10.61 3.61
CA GLU A 93 15.47 -10.84 5.00
C GLU A 93 14.30 -10.53 5.95
N PHE A 94 13.70 -9.36 5.82
CA PHE A 94 12.54 -8.94 6.61
C PHE A 94 11.36 -9.93 6.49
N VAL A 95 11.02 -10.35 5.27
CA VAL A 95 9.95 -11.33 5.02
C VAL A 95 10.29 -12.67 5.65
N ARG A 96 11.52 -13.18 5.48
CA ARG A 96 11.97 -14.44 6.06
C ARG A 96 11.77 -14.45 7.59
N ASP A 97 12.27 -13.40 8.25
CA ASP A 97 12.27 -13.33 9.71
C ASP A 97 10.83 -13.08 10.23
N PHE A 98 10.06 -12.22 9.58
CA PHE A 98 8.67 -11.99 9.95
C PHE A 98 7.82 -13.26 9.82
N VAL A 99 8.00 -14.04 8.74
CA VAL A 99 7.29 -15.32 8.53
C VAL A 99 7.74 -16.37 9.55
N ALA A 100 9.02 -16.39 9.92
CA ALA A 100 9.52 -17.31 10.95
C ALA A 100 8.79 -17.11 12.29
N ASP A 101 8.54 -15.85 12.65
CA ASP A 101 7.90 -15.51 13.93
C ASP A 101 6.37 -15.56 13.86
N ASN A 102 5.77 -15.04 12.80
CA ASN A 102 4.32 -14.77 12.72
C ASN A 102 3.54 -15.78 11.88
N LYS A 103 4.20 -16.63 11.09
CA LYS A 103 3.60 -17.65 10.19
C LYS A 103 2.71 -17.10 9.07
N VAL A 104 2.80 -15.79 8.82
CA VAL A 104 2.11 -15.06 7.74
C VAL A 104 3.08 -14.10 7.08
N ASN A 105 2.80 -13.69 5.84
CA ASN A 105 3.60 -12.66 5.17
C ASN A 105 3.40 -11.28 5.84
N PRO A 106 4.44 -10.45 5.90
CA PRO A 106 4.29 -9.06 6.31
C PRO A 106 3.48 -8.28 5.27
N ASN A 107 2.63 -7.41 5.74
CA ASN A 107 1.90 -6.46 4.91
C ASN A 107 2.41 -5.02 5.15
N PHE A 108 1.71 -4.05 4.57
CA PHE A 108 2.10 -2.63 4.71
C PHE A 108 2.03 -2.11 6.16
N PHE A 109 1.23 -2.69 7.04
CA PHE A 109 1.25 -2.36 8.47
C PHE A 109 2.52 -2.87 9.15
N ALA A 110 2.96 -4.07 8.80
CA ALA A 110 4.18 -4.66 9.36
C ALA A 110 5.42 -3.84 9.00
N VAL A 111 5.57 -3.45 7.72
CA VAL A 111 6.69 -2.61 7.30
C VAL A 111 6.59 -1.19 7.89
N GLY A 112 5.37 -0.67 8.07
CA GLY A 112 5.15 0.59 8.76
C GLY A 112 5.62 0.56 10.22
N GLY A 113 5.36 -0.54 10.92
CA GLY A 113 5.88 -0.77 12.28
C GLY A 113 7.41 -0.87 12.32
N TYR A 114 8.00 -1.62 11.38
CA TYR A 114 9.45 -1.74 11.22
C TYR A 114 10.11 -0.37 11.03
N ASP A 115 9.64 0.40 10.05
CA ASP A 115 10.18 1.73 9.76
C ASP A 115 9.94 2.73 10.89
N GLY A 116 8.79 2.67 11.54
CA GLY A 116 8.47 3.54 12.67
C GLY A 116 9.43 3.31 13.85
N MET A 117 9.73 2.05 14.16
CA MET A 117 10.71 1.73 15.21
C MET A 117 12.13 2.09 14.78
N HIS A 118 12.51 1.86 13.54
CA HIS A 118 13.81 2.28 13.00
C HIS A 118 13.99 3.80 13.15
N LEU A 119 12.99 4.58 12.73
CA LEU A 119 12.99 6.04 12.88
C LEU A 119 13.20 6.46 14.35
N ILE A 120 12.50 5.82 15.30
CA ILE A 120 12.63 6.13 16.73
C ILE A 120 14.06 5.84 17.20
N TYR A 121 14.63 4.69 16.86
CA TYR A 121 15.99 4.33 17.25
C TYR A 121 17.05 5.29 16.69
N GLU A 122 16.95 5.65 15.42
CA GLU A 122 17.90 6.57 14.80
C GLU A 122 17.74 8.01 15.33
N ALA A 123 16.51 8.45 15.58
CA ALA A 123 16.25 9.74 16.21
C ALA A 123 16.82 9.80 17.63
N LEU A 124 16.66 8.76 18.46
CA LEU A 124 17.24 8.66 19.80
C LEU A 124 18.77 8.70 19.78
N LYS A 125 19.40 7.96 18.88
CA LYS A 125 20.85 7.98 18.70
C LYS A 125 21.33 9.39 18.34
N LYS A 126 20.72 10.02 17.34
CA LYS A 126 21.07 11.36 16.86
C LYS A 126 20.80 12.44 17.91
N ALA A 127 19.78 12.27 18.75
CA ALA A 127 19.46 13.16 19.86
C ALA A 127 20.38 12.96 21.09
N GLY A 128 21.35 12.03 21.04
CA GLY A 128 22.23 11.71 22.16
C GLY A 128 21.50 11.14 23.37
N GLY A 129 20.42 10.37 23.14
CA GLY A 129 19.61 9.76 24.20
C GLY A 129 18.56 10.68 24.82
N LYS A 130 18.39 11.90 24.33
CA LYS A 130 17.32 12.80 24.79
C LYS A 130 15.95 12.26 24.30
N THR A 131 14.97 12.26 25.20
CA THR A 131 13.64 11.68 24.95
C THR A 131 12.51 12.71 24.89
N ASP A 132 12.82 13.99 25.04
CA ASP A 132 11.82 15.03 24.86
C ASP A 132 11.40 15.19 23.40
N GLY A 133 10.16 15.60 23.17
CA GLY A 133 9.57 15.67 21.84
C GLY A 133 10.32 16.56 20.85
N ASP A 134 10.80 17.71 21.30
CA ASP A 134 11.49 18.66 20.44
C ASP A 134 12.84 18.11 19.96
N SER A 135 13.60 17.49 20.87
CA SER A 135 14.88 16.83 20.54
C SER A 135 14.66 15.68 19.54
N LEU A 136 13.66 14.83 19.78
CA LEU A 136 13.35 13.69 18.89
C LEU A 136 12.86 14.15 17.51
N ILE A 137 11.94 15.12 17.45
CA ILE A 137 11.43 15.67 16.19
C ILE A 137 12.57 16.36 15.43
N GLY A 138 13.40 17.13 16.14
CA GLY A 138 14.56 17.77 15.54
C GLY A 138 15.55 16.77 14.94
N ALA A 139 15.80 15.67 15.64
CA ALA A 139 16.69 14.60 15.20
C ALA A 139 16.10 13.80 14.03
N ALA A 140 14.79 13.57 14.01
CA ALA A 140 14.09 12.81 12.96
C ALA A 140 14.10 13.51 11.60
N LYS A 141 14.09 14.85 11.59
CA LYS A 141 14.10 15.64 10.34
C LYS A 141 15.32 15.32 9.49
N GLY A 142 15.06 14.99 8.22
CA GLY A 142 16.10 14.68 7.23
C GLY A 142 16.78 13.33 7.44
N LEU A 143 16.31 12.46 8.34
CA LEU A 143 16.76 11.07 8.39
C LEU A 143 16.41 10.35 7.09
N ALA A 144 17.33 9.51 6.64
CA ALA A 144 17.17 8.69 5.45
C ALA A 144 17.80 7.32 5.69
N TRP A 145 17.13 6.26 5.22
CA TRP A 145 17.63 4.89 5.35
C TRP A 145 17.06 3.98 4.27
N GLU A 146 17.68 2.82 4.10
CA GLU A 146 17.15 1.74 3.30
C GLU A 146 16.13 0.95 4.12
N SER A 147 14.90 0.86 3.64
CA SER A 147 13.81 0.09 4.23
C SER A 147 13.55 -1.18 3.42
N PRO A 148 12.86 -2.20 3.95
CA PRO A 148 12.36 -3.32 3.16
C PRO A 148 11.55 -2.90 1.93
N ARG A 149 10.98 -1.70 1.92
CA ARG A 149 10.24 -1.12 0.77
C ARG A 149 11.08 -0.18 -0.10
N GLY A 150 12.41 -0.24 -0.01
CA GLY A 150 13.32 0.64 -0.73
C GLY A 150 13.71 1.89 0.06
N PRO A 151 14.44 2.82 -0.55
CA PRO A 151 14.94 4.00 0.12
C PRO A 151 13.82 4.93 0.56
N ILE A 152 13.89 5.39 1.81
CA ILE A 152 12.96 6.36 2.38
C ILE A 152 13.70 7.45 3.14
N SER A 153 13.06 8.61 3.26
CA SER A 153 13.57 9.70 4.08
C SER A 153 12.43 10.52 4.69
N ILE A 154 12.77 11.29 5.73
CA ILE A 154 11.84 12.22 6.36
C ILE A 154 12.11 13.62 5.82
N ASP A 155 11.14 14.20 5.14
CA ASP A 155 11.24 15.58 4.64
C ASP A 155 11.47 16.54 5.82
N PRO A 156 12.58 17.32 5.81
CA PRO A 156 12.93 18.16 6.96
C PRO A 156 11.95 19.31 7.20
N GLU A 157 11.17 19.69 6.20
CA GLU A 157 10.24 20.82 6.29
C GLU A 157 8.82 20.34 6.66
N THR A 158 8.32 19.33 5.97
CA THR A 158 6.95 18.84 6.16
C THR A 158 6.85 17.72 7.19
N ARG A 159 7.96 17.04 7.47
CA ARG A 159 8.06 15.85 8.34
C ARG A 159 7.33 14.63 7.78
N ASP A 160 6.91 14.69 6.53
CA ASP A 160 6.32 13.55 5.85
C ASP A 160 7.40 12.61 5.32
N ILE A 161 7.01 11.38 5.07
CA ILE A 161 7.88 10.43 4.40
C ILE A 161 8.04 10.79 2.92
N VAL A 162 9.27 10.68 2.43
CA VAL A 162 9.61 10.67 1.01
C VAL A 162 9.95 9.24 0.65
N GLN A 163 9.26 8.66 -0.33
CA GLN A 163 9.33 7.23 -0.60
C GLN A 163 9.11 6.92 -2.08
N THR A 164 9.44 5.71 -2.48
CA THR A 164 9.06 5.16 -3.78
C THR A 164 7.63 4.60 -3.73
N ILE A 165 6.85 4.89 -4.77
CA ILE A 165 5.54 4.27 -5.00
C ILE A 165 5.68 3.30 -6.18
N TYR A 166 5.32 2.07 -5.97
CA TYR A 166 5.37 1.00 -6.97
C TYR A 166 4.02 0.84 -7.65
N ILE A 167 4.04 0.74 -8.98
CA ILE A 167 2.86 0.42 -9.77
C ILE A 167 2.86 -1.10 -9.96
N ARG A 168 1.80 -1.74 -9.51
CA ARG A 168 1.70 -3.19 -9.44
C ARG A 168 0.49 -3.68 -10.20
N ARG A 169 0.59 -4.89 -10.72
CA ARG A 169 -0.52 -5.60 -11.37
C ARG A 169 -0.71 -6.94 -10.71
N VAL A 170 -1.95 -7.32 -10.45
CA VAL A 170 -2.25 -8.67 -9.98
C VAL A 170 -2.06 -9.66 -11.11
N GLN A 171 -1.20 -10.64 -10.89
CA GLN A 171 -0.89 -11.71 -11.82
C GLN A 171 -0.95 -13.08 -11.12
N LYS A 172 -1.03 -14.14 -11.89
CA LYS A 172 -0.96 -15.52 -11.39
C LYS A 172 0.44 -16.08 -11.60
N VAL A 173 1.18 -16.27 -10.53
CA VAL A 173 2.54 -16.81 -10.53
C VAL A 173 2.58 -18.07 -9.68
N GLY A 174 3.01 -19.19 -10.25
CA GLY A 174 3.04 -20.49 -9.55
C GLY A 174 1.66 -20.93 -9.03
N GLY A 175 0.58 -20.56 -9.71
CA GLY A 175 -0.80 -20.87 -9.31
C GLY A 175 -1.40 -19.95 -8.23
N LYS A 176 -0.63 -19.01 -7.69
CA LYS A 176 -1.07 -18.02 -6.68
C LYS A 176 -1.23 -16.64 -7.31
N LEU A 177 -2.17 -15.87 -6.79
CA LEU A 177 -2.29 -14.46 -7.12
C LEU A 177 -1.23 -13.67 -6.35
N VAL A 178 -0.51 -12.81 -7.06
CA VAL A 178 0.53 -11.95 -6.51
C VAL A 178 0.47 -10.57 -7.13
N ASN A 179 0.87 -9.56 -6.39
CA ASN A 179 1.11 -8.23 -6.92
C ASN A 179 2.50 -8.19 -7.57
N VAL A 180 2.57 -7.94 -8.86
CA VAL A 180 3.83 -7.84 -9.60
C VAL A 180 4.11 -6.37 -9.90
N GLU A 181 5.22 -5.87 -9.36
CA GLU A 181 5.73 -4.52 -9.65
C GLU A 181 6.20 -4.47 -11.10
N PHE A 182 5.80 -3.44 -11.84
CA PHE A 182 6.23 -3.27 -13.24
C PHE A 182 6.69 -1.84 -13.55
N GLU A 183 6.40 -0.89 -12.66
CA GLU A 183 6.86 0.49 -12.75
C GLU A 183 6.98 1.09 -11.35
N LYS A 184 7.72 2.18 -11.19
CA LYS A 184 7.88 2.90 -9.94
C LYS A 184 7.97 4.40 -10.16
N VAL A 185 7.53 5.15 -9.15
CA VAL A 185 7.72 6.60 -9.05
C VAL A 185 8.56 6.86 -7.80
N GLU A 186 9.78 7.33 -8.00
CA GLU A 186 10.74 7.56 -6.91
C GLU A 186 10.55 8.94 -6.27
N ASN A 187 11.01 9.06 -5.02
CA ASN A 187 11.04 10.33 -4.28
C ASN A 187 9.70 11.05 -4.19
N VAL A 188 8.61 10.29 -4.07
CA VAL A 188 7.26 10.84 -3.94
C VAL A 188 7.13 11.54 -2.60
N LYS A 189 6.77 12.83 -2.65
CA LYS A 189 6.44 13.69 -1.51
C LYS A 189 4.93 13.92 -1.45
N ASP A 190 4.44 14.42 -0.29
CA ASP A 190 3.04 14.85 -0.19
C ASP A 190 2.75 16.00 -1.18
N PRO A 191 1.94 15.78 -2.23
CA PRO A 191 1.67 16.79 -3.25
C PRO A 191 0.82 17.93 -2.71
N VAL A 192 0.00 17.69 -1.69
CA VAL A 192 -0.87 18.72 -1.11
C VAL A 192 -0.03 19.74 -0.34
N LYS A 193 0.83 19.27 0.56
CA LYS A 193 1.74 20.16 1.31
C LYS A 193 2.73 20.89 0.39
N ALA A 194 3.20 20.24 -0.67
CA ALA A 194 4.04 20.88 -1.67
C ALA A 194 3.32 22.02 -2.38
N SER A 195 2.01 21.92 -2.62
CA SER A 195 1.19 22.95 -3.27
C SER A 195 0.81 24.12 -2.34
N MET A 196 0.78 23.90 -1.02
CA MET A 196 0.44 24.93 -0.03
C MET A 196 1.57 25.94 0.23
N LYS A 197 2.76 25.70 -0.31
CA LYS A 197 3.94 26.58 -0.17
C LYS A 197 4.02 27.71 -1.20
N LYS A 198 2.92 28.06 -1.82
CA LYS A 198 2.86 29.22 -2.76
C LYS A 198 2.40 30.48 -2.07
#